data_239cc99bc6e738a0e3665ab179c244c9
#
_entry.id   239cc99bc6e738a0e3665ab179c244c9
#
_cell.length_a   1.000
_cell.length_b   1.000
_cell.length_c   1.000
_cell.angle_alpha   90.00
_cell.angle_beta   90.00
_cell.angle_gamma   90.00
#
_symmetry.space_group_name_H-M   'P 1'
#
loop_
_entity.id
_entity.type
_entity.pdbx_description
1 polymer ?
#
loop_
_entity_poly.entity_id
_entity_poly.type
_entity_poly.pdbx_seq_one_letter_code
_entity_poly.pdbx_strand_id
1 'polypeptide(L)'
;MKKLIVSVIIASFSSFSALGHGDNSHYGSKQDVTVKTIKVTDNINMLQGRGGNVAALTGPEGILIVDDDYKAVSERLSAALKDLGSATPKFIFNTHWHGDHTEGNAFFGKQSIIVAHTNVRKRMMDPPIIFGQKTAPYVSYALPMITYTESMSINLNGEEIKAVYYPNGHTDGDTVVYFVKANVVHLGDDFFVRRFPFVDVDSGGNVQGLINNIASLIKTLPADAKLIPGHGPLANLDDLKSYNQTIVETAKIVQDAMKAGKTLDEIKKAGLPEKYKEAGSGFIKTDMWLEIVYRSYSAK
;
A
#
# COMPACT_ATOMS: atom_id res chain seq x y z
N MET A 1 10.49 47.33 -69.01
CA MET A 1 10.63 45.91 -68.84
C MET A 1 11.30 45.68 -67.47
N LYS A 2 10.51 45.47 -66.42
CA LYS A 2 11.02 45.20 -65.03
C LYS A 2 10.90 43.68 -64.79
N LYS A 3 12.04 43.02 -64.59
CA LYS A 3 12.08 41.61 -64.25
C LYS A 3 11.76 41.43 -62.75
N LEU A 4 10.71 40.68 -62.54
CA LEU A 4 10.29 40.25 -61.17
C LEU A 4 11.13 39.03 -60.82
N ILE A 5 11.93 39.13 -59.72
CA ILE A 5 12.66 38.04 -59.17
C ILE A 5 11.77 37.44 -58.06
N VAL A 6 11.30 36.23 -58.29
CA VAL A 6 10.56 35.45 -57.28
C VAL A 6 11.59 34.63 -56.51
N SER A 7 11.80 35.01 -55.23
CA SER A 7 12.61 34.21 -54.31
C SER A 7 11.75 33.09 -53.75
N VAL A 8 12.09 31.87 -54.11
CA VAL A 8 11.49 30.65 -53.51
C VAL A 8 12.21 30.37 -52.18
N ILE A 9 11.47 30.55 -51.08
CA ILE A 9 11.93 30.12 -49.75
C ILE A 9 11.62 28.62 -49.63
N ILE A 10 12.65 27.81 -49.67
CA ILE A 10 12.56 26.38 -49.37
C ILE A 10 12.52 26.24 -47.85
N ALA A 11 11.33 25.98 -47.30
CA ALA A 11 11.18 25.58 -45.92
C ALA A 11 11.61 24.11 -45.78
N SER A 12 12.77 23.90 -45.17
CA SER A 12 13.22 22.57 -44.75
C SER A 12 12.34 22.05 -43.61
N PHE A 13 11.45 21.14 -43.93
CA PHE A 13 10.76 20.32 -42.92
C PHE A 13 11.76 19.36 -42.31
N SER A 14 12.23 19.68 -41.15
CA SER A 14 12.93 18.72 -40.27
C SER A 14 11.90 17.70 -39.78
N SER A 15 11.97 16.52 -40.36
CA SER A 15 11.24 15.34 -39.89
C SER A 15 11.67 15.03 -38.43
N PHE A 16 10.81 15.40 -37.48
CA PHE A 16 10.88 14.85 -36.14
C PHE A 16 10.54 13.35 -36.25
N SER A 17 11.56 12.52 -36.22
CA SER A 17 11.40 11.09 -36.01
C SER A 17 10.70 10.89 -34.68
N ALA A 18 9.52 10.29 -34.72
CA ALA A 18 8.80 9.80 -33.55
C ALA A 18 9.73 8.78 -32.87
N LEU A 19 10.40 9.23 -31.82
CA LEU A 19 11.09 8.33 -30.89
C LEU A 19 10.04 7.48 -30.21
N GLY A 20 10.31 6.20 -30.31
CA GLY A 20 9.49 5.07 -29.95
C GLY A 20 8.82 5.14 -28.60
N HIS A 21 7.77 4.38 -28.54
CA HIS A 21 7.08 3.96 -27.33
C HIS A 21 8.11 3.64 -26.24
N GLY A 22 8.24 4.54 -25.26
CA GLY A 22 8.99 4.26 -24.06
C GLY A 22 8.31 3.08 -23.38
N ASP A 23 9.00 1.98 -23.39
CA ASP A 23 8.68 0.80 -22.61
C ASP A 23 8.63 1.23 -21.12
N ASN A 24 7.43 1.37 -20.57
CA ASN A 24 7.16 1.75 -19.19
C ASN A 24 7.51 0.62 -18.21
N SER A 25 8.63 -0.06 -18.42
CA SER A 25 9.19 -1.03 -17.48
C SER A 25 10.08 -0.37 -16.42
N HIS A 26 9.53 0.62 -15.70
CA HIS A 26 10.14 1.04 -14.43
C HIS A 26 9.91 0.03 -13.30
N TYR A 27 9.19 -1.04 -13.57
CA TYR A 27 9.15 -2.23 -12.74
C TYR A 27 10.17 -3.22 -13.31
N GLY A 28 11.35 -3.23 -12.68
CA GLY A 28 12.55 -3.96 -13.11
C GLY A 28 12.29 -5.33 -13.73
N SER A 29 13.22 -5.74 -14.61
CA SER A 29 13.33 -7.04 -15.28
C SER A 29 12.58 -8.18 -14.57
N LYS A 30 12.14 -9.19 -15.33
CA LYS A 30 11.67 -10.51 -14.85
C LYS A 30 12.68 -11.13 -13.87
N GLN A 31 12.92 -10.50 -12.72
CA GLN A 31 13.57 -11.15 -11.60
C GLN A 31 12.61 -12.23 -11.13
N ASP A 32 13.11 -13.42 -10.92
CA ASP A 32 12.38 -14.52 -10.30
C ASP A 32 11.99 -14.12 -8.87
N VAL A 33 10.85 -13.43 -8.77
CA VAL A 33 10.27 -13.08 -7.47
C VAL A 33 9.72 -14.36 -6.88
N THR A 34 10.33 -14.86 -5.83
CA THR A 34 9.81 -15.99 -5.06
C THR A 34 8.85 -15.47 -4.00
N VAL A 35 7.74 -16.16 -3.78
CA VAL A 35 6.86 -15.92 -2.63
C VAL A 35 7.40 -16.72 -1.46
N LYS A 36 7.84 -16.01 -0.42
CA LYS A 36 8.34 -16.62 0.82
C LYS A 36 7.18 -16.84 1.78
N THR A 37 6.98 -18.07 2.22
CA THR A 37 6.01 -18.42 3.26
C THR A 37 6.65 -18.39 4.63
N ILE A 38 6.07 -17.64 5.56
CA ILE A 38 6.51 -17.47 6.94
C ILE A 38 5.38 -17.92 7.86
N LYS A 39 5.62 -18.97 8.65
CA LYS A 39 4.64 -19.48 9.61
C LYS A 39 4.44 -18.47 10.75
N VAL A 40 3.20 -18.04 10.98
CA VAL A 40 2.81 -17.14 12.08
C VAL A 40 2.20 -17.95 13.23
N THR A 41 1.22 -18.83 12.90
CA THR A 41 0.61 -19.80 13.80
C THR A 41 0.51 -21.16 13.09
N ASP A 42 -0.23 -22.13 13.65
CA ASP A 42 -0.40 -23.42 12.96
C ASP A 42 -1.23 -23.32 11.70
N ASN A 43 -2.14 -22.35 11.62
CA ASN A 43 -3.08 -22.16 10.51
C ASN A 43 -3.01 -20.77 9.86
N ILE A 44 -2.12 -19.87 10.32
CA ILE A 44 -1.92 -18.55 9.71
C ILE A 44 -0.47 -18.43 9.26
N ASN A 45 -0.29 -18.04 8.01
CA ASN A 45 0.99 -17.77 7.39
C ASN A 45 1.04 -16.34 6.84
N MET A 46 2.23 -15.73 6.83
CA MET A 46 2.52 -14.51 6.10
C MET A 46 3.27 -14.88 4.82
N LEU A 47 2.78 -14.42 3.68
CA LEU A 47 3.38 -14.63 2.36
C LEU A 47 4.01 -13.30 1.92
N GLN A 48 5.30 -13.33 1.60
CA GLN A 48 6.06 -12.17 1.13
C GLN A 48 6.43 -12.36 -0.33
N GLY A 49 5.87 -11.54 -1.19
CA GLY A 49 6.16 -11.49 -2.62
C GLY A 49 6.97 -10.24 -2.99
N ARG A 50 6.41 -9.46 -3.90
CA ARG A 50 7.02 -8.22 -4.40
C ARG A 50 6.41 -6.96 -3.76
N GLY A 51 5.12 -6.97 -3.49
CA GLY A 51 4.35 -5.87 -2.94
C GLY A 51 4.14 -5.98 -1.44
N GLY A 52 2.92 -5.73 -1.01
CA GLY A 52 2.53 -5.87 0.37
C GLY A 52 2.53 -7.32 0.86
N ASN A 53 2.68 -7.49 2.18
CA ASN A 53 2.55 -8.78 2.80
C ASN A 53 1.12 -9.30 2.70
N VAL A 54 0.97 -10.59 2.46
CA VAL A 54 -0.32 -11.29 2.41
C VAL A 54 -0.44 -12.17 3.64
N ALA A 55 -1.54 -12.08 4.39
CA ALA A 55 -1.85 -13.10 5.39
C ALA A 55 -2.71 -14.20 4.77
N ALA A 56 -2.46 -15.47 5.14
CA ALA A 56 -3.26 -16.61 4.71
C ALA A 56 -3.70 -17.43 5.92
N LEU A 57 -5.01 -17.48 6.16
CA LEU A 57 -5.65 -18.40 7.09
C LEU A 57 -6.06 -19.67 6.33
N THR A 58 -5.60 -20.81 6.79
CA THR A 58 -5.79 -22.12 6.16
C THR A 58 -6.63 -23.07 7.01
N GLY A 59 -7.32 -24.01 6.38
CA GLY A 59 -8.08 -25.05 7.06
C GLY A 59 -9.07 -25.74 6.13
N PRO A 60 -9.88 -26.69 6.66
CA PRO A 60 -10.76 -27.56 5.86
C PRO A 60 -11.89 -26.81 5.14
N GLU A 61 -12.28 -25.61 5.60
CA GLU A 61 -13.33 -24.82 4.97
C GLU A 61 -12.82 -23.95 3.82
N GLY A 62 -11.51 -24.00 3.52
CA GLY A 62 -10.82 -23.24 2.48
C GLY A 62 -9.85 -22.21 3.03
N ILE A 63 -9.25 -21.43 2.13
CA ILE A 63 -8.27 -20.38 2.48
C ILE A 63 -8.94 -19.01 2.42
N LEU A 64 -8.66 -18.16 3.42
CA LEU A 64 -8.91 -16.73 3.39
C LEU A 64 -7.56 -16.02 3.36
N ILE A 65 -7.42 -15.03 2.46
CA ILE A 65 -6.23 -14.17 2.45
C ILE A 65 -6.60 -12.72 2.76
N VAL A 66 -5.62 -11.99 3.29
CA VAL A 66 -5.65 -10.53 3.42
C VAL A 66 -4.60 -9.97 2.48
N ASP A 67 -5.04 -9.17 1.52
CA ASP A 67 -4.32 -8.67 0.35
C ASP A 67 -3.88 -9.79 -0.63
N ASP A 68 -3.38 -9.41 -1.81
CA ASP A 68 -3.04 -10.39 -2.86
C ASP A 68 -1.90 -9.93 -3.80
N ASP A 69 -1.10 -8.94 -3.35
CA ASP A 69 0.11 -8.49 -4.03
C ASP A 69 -0.15 -7.95 -5.46
N TYR A 70 0.90 -7.71 -6.22
CA TYR A 70 0.82 -7.32 -7.63
C TYR A 70 0.37 -8.47 -8.53
N LYS A 71 -0.34 -8.14 -9.62
CA LYS A 71 -0.74 -9.10 -10.66
C LYS A 71 0.44 -9.95 -11.17
N ALA A 72 1.62 -9.36 -11.27
CA ALA A 72 2.82 -10.07 -11.74
C ALA A 72 3.29 -11.21 -10.83
N VAL A 73 2.82 -11.24 -9.57
CA VAL A 73 3.17 -12.26 -8.57
C VAL A 73 2.07 -13.32 -8.40
N SER A 74 0.87 -13.09 -8.95
CA SER A 74 -0.34 -13.88 -8.67
C SER A 74 -0.17 -15.39 -8.91
N GLU A 75 0.52 -15.81 -9.97
CA GLU A 75 0.76 -17.25 -10.24
C GLU A 75 1.63 -17.90 -9.15
N ARG A 76 2.63 -17.16 -8.66
CA ARG A 76 3.52 -17.64 -7.59
C ARG A 76 2.83 -17.63 -6.24
N LEU A 77 1.98 -16.62 -6.00
CA LEU A 77 1.13 -16.57 -4.81
C LEU A 77 0.15 -17.75 -4.82
N SER A 78 -0.49 -18.04 -5.96
CA SER A 78 -1.37 -19.20 -6.14
C SER A 78 -0.63 -20.52 -5.89
N ALA A 79 0.62 -20.66 -6.35
CA ALA A 79 1.44 -21.84 -6.08
C ALA A 79 1.75 -21.98 -4.58
N ALA A 80 2.14 -20.90 -3.90
CA ALA A 80 2.38 -20.92 -2.46
C ALA A 80 1.10 -21.24 -1.66
N LEU A 81 -0.05 -20.72 -2.08
CA LEU A 81 -1.34 -21.05 -1.47
C LEU A 81 -1.72 -22.52 -1.69
N LYS A 82 -1.39 -23.10 -2.86
CA LYS A 82 -1.61 -24.53 -3.14
C LYS A 82 -0.84 -25.42 -2.17
N ASP A 83 0.39 -25.06 -1.85
CA ASP A 83 1.20 -25.78 -0.84
C ASP A 83 0.59 -25.69 0.57
N LEU A 84 -0.25 -24.67 0.81
CA LEU A 84 -0.99 -24.47 2.05
C LEU A 84 -2.42 -25.08 2.01
N GLY A 85 -2.82 -25.74 0.90
CA GLY A 85 -4.08 -26.49 0.81
C GLY A 85 -4.99 -26.12 -0.35
N SER A 86 -4.90 -24.92 -0.95
CA SER A 86 -5.72 -24.53 -2.11
C SER A 86 -5.02 -23.46 -2.94
N ALA A 87 -4.97 -23.61 -4.24
CA ALA A 87 -4.42 -22.62 -5.17
C ALA A 87 -5.24 -21.32 -5.26
N THR A 88 -6.51 -21.37 -4.85
CA THR A 88 -7.45 -20.25 -4.93
C THR A 88 -8.06 -19.99 -3.57
N PRO A 89 -7.95 -18.77 -3.03
CA PRO A 89 -8.61 -18.40 -1.79
C PRO A 89 -10.14 -18.34 -1.97
N LYS A 90 -10.88 -18.68 -0.92
CA LYS A 90 -12.33 -18.53 -0.87
C LYS A 90 -12.73 -17.08 -0.67
N PHE A 91 -11.99 -16.38 0.20
CA PHE A 91 -12.18 -14.97 0.51
C PHE A 91 -10.87 -14.21 0.38
N ILE A 92 -10.95 -12.96 -0.07
CA ILE A 92 -9.86 -11.98 -0.12
C ILE A 92 -10.36 -10.74 0.60
N PHE A 93 -9.70 -10.32 1.68
CA PHE A 93 -9.85 -8.99 2.24
C PHE A 93 -8.79 -8.07 1.63
N ASN A 94 -9.18 -6.93 1.05
CA ASN A 94 -8.22 -5.88 0.72
C ASN A 94 -8.17 -4.85 1.84
N THR A 95 -6.96 -4.59 2.36
CA THR A 95 -6.75 -3.62 3.43
C THR A 95 -6.97 -2.20 2.96
N HIS A 96 -6.53 -1.87 1.74
CA HIS A 96 -6.72 -0.60 1.07
C HIS A 96 -6.65 -0.80 -0.46
N TRP A 97 -6.64 0.26 -1.26
CA TRP A 97 -6.84 0.18 -2.70
C TRP A 97 -5.56 0.13 -3.55
N HIS A 98 -4.36 0.30 -2.99
CA HIS A 98 -3.12 0.33 -3.77
C HIS A 98 -2.83 -0.99 -4.48
N GLY A 99 -2.16 -0.88 -5.65
CA GLY A 99 -1.98 -2.00 -6.56
C GLY A 99 -1.16 -3.15 -6.00
N ASP A 100 -0.18 -2.86 -5.15
CA ASP A 100 0.65 -3.86 -4.49
C ASP A 100 -0.06 -4.66 -3.38
N HIS A 101 -1.35 -4.38 -3.16
CA HIS A 101 -2.24 -5.08 -2.25
C HIS A 101 -3.48 -5.66 -2.95
N THR A 102 -3.78 -5.22 -4.20
CA THR A 102 -5.07 -5.49 -4.83
C THR A 102 -4.99 -5.95 -6.29
N GLU A 103 -3.84 -5.89 -6.96
CA GLU A 103 -3.76 -6.27 -8.38
C GLU A 103 -3.96 -7.77 -8.61
N GLY A 104 -3.69 -8.61 -7.59
CA GLY A 104 -4.01 -10.04 -7.60
C GLY A 104 -5.51 -10.34 -7.68
N ASN A 105 -6.37 -9.39 -7.31
CA ASN A 105 -7.82 -9.49 -7.50
C ASN A 105 -8.21 -9.87 -8.94
N ALA A 106 -7.47 -9.36 -9.94
CA ALA A 106 -7.73 -9.69 -11.34
C ALA A 106 -7.45 -11.16 -11.69
N PHE A 107 -6.59 -11.82 -10.91
CA PHE A 107 -6.27 -13.24 -11.06
C PHE A 107 -7.27 -14.14 -10.31
N PHE A 108 -7.57 -13.81 -9.06
CA PHE A 108 -8.38 -14.64 -8.17
C PHE A 108 -9.88 -14.33 -8.23
N GLY A 109 -10.30 -13.11 -8.55
CA GLY A 109 -11.64 -12.59 -8.32
C GLY A 109 -12.77 -13.24 -9.10
N LYS A 110 -12.47 -14.07 -10.12
CA LYS A 110 -13.49 -14.89 -10.79
C LYS A 110 -13.95 -16.09 -9.94
N GLN A 111 -13.17 -16.48 -8.93
CA GLN A 111 -13.40 -17.68 -8.12
C GLN A 111 -13.44 -17.35 -6.62
N SER A 112 -13.01 -16.16 -6.24
CA SER A 112 -12.92 -15.69 -4.85
C SER A 112 -13.94 -14.60 -4.56
N ILE A 113 -14.39 -14.51 -3.32
CA ILE A 113 -15.22 -13.41 -2.83
C ILE A 113 -14.29 -12.33 -2.28
N ILE A 114 -14.26 -11.18 -2.95
CA ILE A 114 -13.44 -10.03 -2.53
C ILE A 114 -14.26 -9.14 -1.60
N VAL A 115 -13.65 -8.74 -0.50
CA VAL A 115 -14.24 -7.96 0.59
C VAL A 115 -13.34 -6.78 0.89
N ALA A 116 -13.90 -5.58 1.02
CA ALA A 116 -13.13 -4.38 1.41
C ALA A 116 -14.02 -3.27 1.97
N HIS A 117 -13.40 -2.21 2.51
CA HIS A 117 -14.11 -0.98 2.83
C HIS A 117 -14.70 -0.34 1.56
N THR A 118 -15.85 0.35 1.70
CA THR A 118 -16.58 0.97 0.56
C THR A 118 -15.70 1.93 -0.25
N ASN A 119 -14.78 2.67 0.40
CA ASN A 119 -13.88 3.59 -0.29
C ASN A 119 -12.85 2.86 -1.16
N VAL A 120 -12.37 1.69 -0.74
CA VAL A 120 -11.48 0.84 -1.57
C VAL A 120 -12.15 0.54 -2.90
N ARG A 121 -13.39 0.04 -2.89
CA ARG A 121 -14.15 -0.23 -4.11
C ARG A 121 -14.29 1.03 -4.98
N LYS A 122 -14.61 2.19 -4.39
CA LYS A 122 -14.73 3.47 -5.13
C LYS A 122 -13.43 3.83 -5.82
N ARG A 123 -12.30 3.74 -5.11
CA ARG A 123 -10.96 4.04 -5.66
C ARG A 123 -10.59 3.08 -6.80
N MET A 124 -10.88 1.80 -6.67
CA MET A 124 -10.62 0.80 -7.71
C MET A 124 -11.49 0.99 -8.96
N MET A 125 -12.69 1.57 -8.83
CA MET A 125 -13.57 1.91 -9.95
C MET A 125 -13.10 3.15 -10.73
N ASP A 126 -12.45 4.11 -10.06
CA ASP A 126 -11.87 5.31 -10.65
C ASP A 126 -10.56 5.64 -9.92
N PRO A 127 -9.46 4.93 -10.25
CA PRO A 127 -8.20 5.10 -9.56
C PRO A 127 -7.66 6.52 -9.72
N PRO A 128 -7.24 7.17 -8.62
CA PRO A 128 -6.57 8.46 -8.70
C PRO A 128 -5.18 8.33 -9.32
N ILE A 129 -4.58 9.48 -9.62
CA ILE A 129 -3.20 9.53 -10.11
C ILE A 129 -2.25 9.34 -8.93
N ILE A 130 -1.37 8.32 -8.97
CA ILE A 130 -0.30 8.12 -8.00
C ILE A 130 1.05 8.32 -8.69
N PHE A 131 1.92 9.11 -8.10
CA PHE A 131 3.26 9.43 -8.65
C PHE A 131 3.22 9.86 -10.14
N GLY A 132 2.17 10.62 -10.52
CA GLY A 132 1.99 11.08 -11.90
C GLY A 132 1.46 10.01 -12.88
N GLN A 133 1.17 8.80 -12.41
CA GLN A 133 0.64 7.71 -13.23
C GLN A 133 -0.85 7.46 -12.93
N LYS A 134 -1.65 7.40 -14.00
CA LYS A 134 -3.06 7.00 -13.92
C LYS A 134 -3.18 5.53 -14.32
N THR A 135 -3.69 4.71 -13.42
CA THR A 135 -4.03 3.31 -13.71
C THR A 135 -5.44 3.21 -14.30
N ALA A 136 -5.71 2.13 -15.05
CA ALA A 136 -7.05 1.86 -15.54
C ALA A 136 -7.96 1.38 -14.41
N PRO A 137 -9.29 1.64 -14.48
CA PRO A 137 -10.26 1.04 -13.57
C PRO A 137 -10.16 -0.49 -13.55
N TYR A 138 -10.40 -1.08 -12.39
CA TYR A 138 -10.41 -2.52 -12.25
C TYR A 138 -11.60 -3.14 -12.99
N VAL A 139 -11.39 -4.31 -13.57
CA VAL A 139 -12.48 -5.08 -14.19
C VAL A 139 -13.49 -5.53 -13.12
N SER A 140 -14.75 -5.68 -13.49
CA SER A 140 -15.85 -5.88 -12.54
C SER A 140 -15.66 -7.04 -11.56
N TYR A 141 -15.10 -8.16 -12.01
CA TYR A 141 -14.85 -9.33 -11.15
C TYR A 141 -13.62 -9.18 -10.22
N ALA A 142 -12.80 -8.14 -10.42
CA ALA A 142 -11.68 -7.77 -9.54
C ALA A 142 -12.08 -6.72 -8.49
N LEU A 143 -13.29 -6.21 -8.55
CA LEU A 143 -13.79 -5.25 -7.56
C LEU A 143 -14.35 -5.99 -6.33
N PRO A 144 -14.19 -5.43 -5.11
CA PRO A 144 -14.83 -5.98 -3.92
C PRO A 144 -16.33 -6.22 -4.11
N MET A 145 -16.77 -7.47 -3.95
CA MET A 145 -18.18 -7.85 -4.07
C MET A 145 -18.96 -7.49 -2.80
N ILE A 146 -18.33 -7.67 -1.64
CA ILE A 146 -18.88 -7.32 -0.34
C ILE A 146 -18.15 -6.09 0.17
N THR A 147 -18.89 -5.07 0.58
CA THR A 147 -18.33 -3.84 1.15
C THR A 147 -18.96 -3.51 2.49
N TYR A 148 -18.20 -2.85 3.36
CA TYR A 148 -18.64 -2.35 4.66
C TYR A 148 -18.14 -0.91 4.87
N THR A 149 -18.69 -0.22 5.88
CA THR A 149 -18.35 1.16 6.21
C THR A 149 -17.64 1.33 7.55
N GLU A 150 -17.83 0.39 8.48
CA GLU A 150 -17.20 0.44 9.81
C GLU A 150 -16.43 -0.84 10.11
N SER A 151 -17.12 -1.97 10.13
CA SER A 151 -16.51 -3.27 10.38
C SER A 151 -17.37 -4.41 9.87
N MET A 152 -16.75 -5.57 9.71
CA MET A 152 -17.44 -6.84 9.48
C MET A 152 -16.61 -8.00 10.02
N SER A 153 -17.25 -9.16 10.22
CA SER A 153 -16.58 -10.40 10.58
C SER A 153 -16.94 -11.53 9.63
N ILE A 154 -15.98 -12.43 9.37
CA ILE A 154 -16.18 -13.74 8.74
C ILE A 154 -15.71 -14.80 9.74
N ASN A 155 -16.51 -15.87 9.91
CA ASN A 155 -16.09 -17.03 10.68
C ASN A 155 -15.69 -18.14 9.69
N LEU A 156 -14.42 -18.56 9.76
CA LEU A 156 -13.85 -19.59 8.88
C LEU A 156 -12.76 -20.38 9.59
N ASN A 157 -12.73 -21.69 9.42
CA ASN A 157 -11.73 -22.59 10.03
C ASN A 157 -11.66 -22.46 11.55
N GLY A 158 -12.78 -22.20 12.20
CA GLY A 158 -12.86 -22.01 13.64
C GLY A 158 -12.32 -20.67 14.14
N GLU A 159 -11.88 -19.77 13.27
CA GLU A 159 -11.40 -18.43 13.56
C GLU A 159 -12.49 -17.38 13.31
N GLU A 160 -12.50 -16.29 14.07
CA GLU A 160 -13.20 -15.06 13.74
C GLU A 160 -12.23 -14.07 13.10
N ILE A 161 -12.46 -13.73 11.84
CA ILE A 161 -11.68 -12.75 11.08
C ILE A 161 -12.48 -11.46 11.06
N LYS A 162 -12.05 -10.45 11.85
CA LYS A 162 -12.72 -9.16 11.98
C LYS A 162 -11.94 -8.08 11.23
N ALA A 163 -12.58 -7.48 10.24
CA ALA A 163 -12.08 -6.32 9.51
C ALA A 163 -12.67 -5.04 10.14
N VAL A 164 -11.83 -4.06 10.47
CA VAL A 164 -12.21 -2.79 11.08
C VAL A 164 -11.62 -1.64 10.28
N TYR A 165 -12.46 -0.68 9.90
CA TYR A 165 -12.04 0.54 9.22
C TYR A 165 -11.30 1.48 10.15
N TYR A 166 -10.14 1.99 9.69
CA TYR A 166 -9.34 3.01 10.34
C TYR A 166 -9.26 4.24 9.44
N PRO A 167 -9.95 5.35 9.78
CA PRO A 167 -10.13 6.46 8.86
C PRO A 167 -8.86 7.30 8.68
N ASN A 168 -8.68 7.80 7.44
CA ASN A 168 -7.70 8.85 7.12
C ASN A 168 -6.28 8.56 7.61
N GLY A 169 -5.83 7.30 7.54
CA GLY A 169 -4.47 6.88 7.84
C GLY A 169 -3.56 6.98 6.62
N HIS A 170 -3.22 5.83 6.06
CA HIS A 170 -2.48 5.70 4.82
C HIS A 170 -3.29 6.15 3.59
N THR A 171 -4.59 5.79 3.55
CA THR A 171 -5.61 6.23 2.58
C THR A 171 -6.92 6.62 3.28
N ASP A 172 -8.01 6.76 2.53
CA ASP A 172 -9.37 6.92 3.07
C ASP A 172 -10.13 5.59 3.22
N GLY A 173 -9.49 4.46 2.96
CA GLY A 173 -10.13 3.14 2.96
C GLY A 173 -9.46 2.09 3.84
N ASP A 174 -8.53 2.49 4.70
CA ASP A 174 -7.67 1.57 5.43
C ASP A 174 -8.44 0.65 6.37
N THR A 175 -8.07 -0.60 6.35
CA THR A 175 -8.66 -1.66 7.16
C THR A 175 -7.59 -2.45 7.88
N VAL A 176 -7.76 -2.62 9.17
CA VAL A 176 -7.00 -3.57 10.00
C VAL A 176 -7.81 -4.86 10.15
N VAL A 177 -7.17 -6.00 9.87
CA VAL A 177 -7.81 -7.32 9.93
C VAL A 177 -7.27 -8.12 11.11
N TYR A 178 -8.17 -8.49 12.01
CA TYR A 178 -7.89 -9.25 13.23
C TYR A 178 -8.27 -10.71 13.04
N PHE A 179 -7.34 -11.62 13.29
CA PHE A 179 -7.59 -13.03 13.54
C PHE A 179 -7.72 -13.18 15.05
N VAL A 180 -8.95 -13.08 15.55
CA VAL A 180 -9.26 -12.78 16.96
C VAL A 180 -8.73 -13.85 17.91
N LYS A 181 -8.99 -15.14 17.62
CA LYS A 181 -8.56 -16.24 18.48
C LYS A 181 -7.05 -16.52 18.41
N ALA A 182 -6.48 -16.32 17.23
CA ALA A 182 -5.05 -16.54 17.00
C ALA A 182 -4.18 -15.40 17.53
N ASN A 183 -4.77 -14.26 17.93
CA ASN A 183 -4.06 -13.05 18.34
C ASN A 183 -3.04 -12.57 17.27
N VAL A 184 -3.47 -12.59 16.00
CA VAL A 184 -2.71 -12.12 14.85
C VAL A 184 -3.46 -10.96 14.24
N VAL A 185 -2.75 -9.90 13.85
CA VAL A 185 -3.35 -8.69 13.27
C VAL A 185 -2.60 -8.28 12.02
N HIS A 186 -3.31 -8.11 10.90
CA HIS A 186 -2.76 -7.53 9.69
C HIS A 186 -3.13 -6.05 9.63
N LEU A 187 -2.11 -5.18 9.62
CA LEU A 187 -2.31 -3.74 9.73
C LEU A 187 -2.36 -3.02 8.37
N GLY A 188 -2.17 -3.75 7.26
CA GLY A 188 -2.00 -3.08 5.97
C GLY A 188 -0.89 -2.02 6.05
N ASP A 189 -1.04 -0.97 5.28
CA ASP A 189 -0.05 0.11 5.17
C ASP A 189 -0.15 1.18 6.27
N ASP A 190 -0.97 0.93 7.30
CA ASP A 190 -0.82 1.67 8.56
C ASP A 190 0.48 1.29 9.30
N PHE A 191 1.19 0.22 8.85
CA PHE A 191 2.43 -0.22 9.47
C PHE A 191 3.51 -0.63 8.46
N PHE A 192 4.65 0.08 8.48
CA PHE A 192 5.90 -0.23 7.75
C PHE A 192 7.03 -0.47 8.74
N VAL A 193 7.57 -1.68 8.82
CA VAL A 193 8.62 -1.97 9.80
C VAL A 193 9.92 -1.25 9.44
N ARG A 194 10.38 -0.36 10.35
CA ARG A 194 11.65 0.39 10.25
C ARG A 194 11.78 1.26 8.99
N ARG A 195 10.66 1.70 8.39
CA ARG A 195 10.66 2.52 7.16
C ARG A 195 9.66 3.65 7.29
N PHE A 196 9.90 4.74 6.56
CA PHE A 196 8.86 5.76 6.38
C PHE A 196 7.71 5.19 5.54
N PRO A 197 6.46 5.48 5.93
CA PRO A 197 5.30 5.09 5.13
C PRO A 197 5.14 6.00 3.91
N PHE A 198 4.50 5.47 2.89
CA PHE A 198 3.74 6.31 1.98
C PHE A 198 2.42 6.69 2.68
N VAL A 199 2.06 7.97 2.69
CA VAL A 199 0.72 8.43 3.06
C VAL A 199 0.13 9.12 1.86
N ASP A 200 -0.93 8.54 1.31
CA ASP A 200 -1.57 9.00 0.08
C ASP A 200 -2.53 10.16 0.37
N VAL A 201 -1.95 11.35 0.51
CA VAL A 201 -2.70 12.58 0.80
C VAL A 201 -3.76 12.87 -0.26
N ASP A 202 -3.50 12.51 -1.53
CA ASP A 202 -4.42 12.72 -2.64
C ASP A 202 -5.61 11.75 -2.61
N SER A 203 -5.47 10.62 -1.90
CA SER A 203 -6.52 9.64 -1.67
C SER A 203 -7.09 9.69 -0.26
N GLY A 204 -7.00 10.84 0.41
CA GLY A 204 -7.58 11.08 1.73
C GLY A 204 -6.77 10.54 2.90
N GLY A 205 -5.55 10.05 2.64
CA GLY A 205 -4.58 9.76 3.69
C GLY A 205 -4.11 11.01 4.41
N ASN A 206 -3.73 10.87 5.67
CA ASN A 206 -3.31 11.98 6.52
C ASN A 206 -2.32 11.50 7.58
N VAL A 207 -1.18 12.21 7.72
CA VAL A 207 -0.13 11.82 8.68
C VAL A 207 -0.64 11.88 10.13
N GLN A 208 -1.44 12.87 10.50
CA GLN A 208 -2.02 12.94 11.84
C GLN A 208 -3.05 11.81 12.06
N GLY A 209 -3.84 11.48 11.03
CA GLY A 209 -4.77 10.35 11.06
C GLY A 209 -4.02 9.02 11.26
N LEU A 210 -2.96 8.79 10.51
CA LEU A 210 -2.09 7.61 10.69
C LEU A 210 -1.53 7.53 12.11
N ILE A 211 -1.00 8.62 12.67
CA ILE A 211 -0.52 8.69 14.06
C ILE A 211 -1.63 8.29 15.04
N ASN A 212 -2.84 8.81 14.86
CA ASN A 212 -3.98 8.53 15.73
C ASN A 212 -4.42 7.05 15.63
N ASN A 213 -4.46 6.49 14.42
CA ASN A 213 -4.78 5.08 14.17
C ASN A 213 -3.79 4.17 14.89
N ILE A 214 -2.48 4.41 14.69
CA ILE A 214 -1.43 3.61 15.33
C ILE A 214 -1.49 3.75 16.86
N ALA A 215 -1.69 4.95 17.38
CA ALA A 215 -1.81 5.17 18.83
C ALA A 215 -3.02 4.42 19.42
N SER A 216 -4.15 4.37 18.71
CA SER A 216 -5.31 3.56 19.09
C SER A 216 -4.99 2.06 19.09
N LEU A 217 -4.31 1.57 18.06
CA LEU A 217 -3.87 0.18 17.96
C LEU A 217 -2.93 -0.20 19.11
N ILE A 218 -1.92 0.62 19.39
CA ILE A 218 -0.99 0.39 20.51
C ILE A 218 -1.71 0.28 21.86
N LYS A 219 -2.79 1.07 22.03
CA LYS A 219 -3.58 1.08 23.28
C LYS A 219 -4.49 -0.14 23.42
N THR A 220 -4.97 -0.70 22.31
CA THR A 220 -6.02 -1.74 22.32
C THR A 220 -5.51 -3.15 22.03
N LEU A 221 -4.36 -3.28 21.35
CA LEU A 221 -3.80 -4.59 21.04
C LEU A 221 -3.21 -5.28 22.25
N PRO A 222 -3.37 -6.61 22.38
CA PRO A 222 -2.68 -7.41 23.38
C PRO A 222 -1.15 -7.29 23.26
N ALA A 223 -0.45 -7.35 24.38
CA ALA A 223 1.01 -7.20 24.42
C ALA A 223 1.78 -8.27 23.60
N ASP A 224 1.18 -9.46 23.48
CA ASP A 224 1.73 -10.63 22.75
C ASP A 224 1.14 -10.80 21.34
N ALA A 225 0.41 -9.80 20.83
CA ALA A 225 -0.13 -9.83 19.48
C ALA A 225 0.99 -9.96 18.43
N LYS A 226 0.79 -10.83 17.45
CA LYS A 226 1.66 -10.96 16.29
C LYS A 226 1.15 -10.04 15.19
N LEU A 227 2.01 -9.15 14.71
CA LEU A 227 1.62 -8.10 13.75
C LEU A 227 2.19 -8.39 12.36
N ILE A 228 1.29 -8.50 11.38
CA ILE A 228 1.65 -8.54 9.98
C ILE A 228 1.57 -7.11 9.45
N PRO A 229 2.71 -6.45 9.15
CA PRO A 229 2.72 -5.11 8.57
C PRO A 229 2.34 -5.18 7.09
N GLY A 230 1.94 -4.07 6.48
CA GLY A 230 1.84 -4.00 5.03
C GLY A 230 3.18 -4.28 4.37
N HIS A 231 4.26 -3.74 4.92
CA HIS A 231 5.61 -3.96 4.40
C HIS A 231 6.63 -4.22 5.51
N GLY A 232 7.49 -5.22 5.29
CA GLY A 232 8.57 -5.58 6.19
C GLY A 232 8.40 -6.98 6.81
N PRO A 233 9.23 -7.33 7.78
CA PRO A 233 9.14 -8.63 8.47
C PRO A 233 7.94 -8.72 9.41
N LEU A 234 7.57 -9.95 9.81
CA LEU A 234 6.65 -10.17 10.92
C LEU A 234 7.12 -9.40 12.16
N ALA A 235 6.21 -8.75 12.85
CA ALA A 235 6.49 -7.78 13.89
C ALA A 235 5.67 -8.03 15.17
N ASN A 236 5.93 -7.21 16.18
CA ASN A 236 5.25 -7.21 17.47
C ASN A 236 4.86 -5.78 17.88
N LEU A 237 4.25 -5.66 19.06
CA LEU A 237 3.77 -4.38 19.57
C LEU A 237 4.90 -3.37 19.85
N ASP A 238 6.12 -3.81 20.19
CA ASP A 238 7.24 -2.90 20.44
C ASP A 238 7.80 -2.34 19.12
N ASP A 239 7.79 -3.12 18.04
CA ASP A 239 8.09 -2.62 16.70
C ASP A 239 7.08 -1.54 16.27
N LEU A 240 5.78 -1.74 16.54
CA LEU A 240 4.73 -0.75 16.25
C LEU A 240 4.89 0.54 17.07
N LYS A 241 5.26 0.43 18.35
CA LYS A 241 5.56 1.60 19.20
C LYS A 241 6.76 2.38 18.66
N SER A 242 7.84 1.67 18.28
CA SER A 242 9.05 2.28 17.72
C SER A 242 8.75 2.99 16.39
N TYR A 243 7.92 2.38 15.54
CA TYR A 243 7.44 2.98 14.31
C TYR A 243 6.63 4.25 14.59
N ASN A 244 5.64 4.17 15.50
CA ASN A 244 4.83 5.34 15.87
C ASN A 244 5.70 6.49 16.40
N GLN A 245 6.67 6.21 17.26
CA GLN A 245 7.60 7.22 17.77
C GLN A 245 8.36 7.91 16.63
N THR A 246 8.86 7.13 15.66
CA THR A 246 9.56 7.67 14.49
C THR A 246 8.67 8.61 13.67
N ILE A 247 7.41 8.22 13.42
CA ILE A 247 6.46 9.05 12.66
C ILE A 247 6.12 10.33 13.43
N VAL A 248 5.81 10.23 14.72
CA VAL A 248 5.47 11.39 15.56
C VAL A 248 6.63 12.38 15.65
N GLU A 249 7.86 11.90 15.92
CA GLU A 249 9.02 12.77 16.09
C GLU A 249 9.39 13.47 14.77
N THR A 250 9.38 12.74 13.66
CA THR A 250 9.72 13.32 12.34
C THR A 250 8.63 14.24 11.82
N ALA A 251 7.35 13.93 12.03
CA ALA A 251 6.25 14.83 11.71
C ALA A 251 6.34 16.13 12.54
N LYS A 252 6.70 16.05 13.83
CA LYS A 252 6.88 17.21 14.68
C LYS A 252 8.01 18.12 14.17
N ILE A 253 9.14 17.57 13.72
CA ILE A 253 10.25 18.35 13.15
C ILE A 253 9.74 19.20 11.97
N VAL A 254 8.99 18.60 11.06
CA VAL A 254 8.41 19.31 9.89
C VAL A 254 7.42 20.38 10.35
N GLN A 255 6.50 20.05 11.25
CA GLN A 255 5.51 21.01 11.77
C GLN A 255 6.16 22.21 12.45
N ASP A 256 7.21 22.00 13.27
CA ASP A 256 7.92 23.08 13.95
C ASP A 256 8.64 23.98 12.93
N ALA A 257 9.21 23.40 11.87
CA ALA A 257 9.80 24.17 10.77
C ALA A 257 8.76 24.98 9.99
N MET A 258 7.59 24.38 9.70
CA MET A 258 6.46 25.09 9.06
C MET A 258 5.97 26.27 9.92
N LYS A 259 5.83 26.07 11.24
CA LYS A 259 5.46 27.16 12.18
C LYS A 259 6.50 28.27 12.21
N ALA A 260 7.78 27.96 11.98
CA ALA A 260 8.87 28.93 11.85
C ALA A 260 8.92 29.60 10.45
N GLY A 261 7.94 29.35 9.57
CA GLY A 261 7.84 29.93 8.24
C GLY A 261 8.79 29.32 7.19
N LYS A 262 9.36 28.15 7.44
CA LYS A 262 10.23 27.45 6.49
C LYS A 262 9.45 26.90 5.32
N THR A 263 10.02 27.07 4.11
CA THR A 263 9.52 26.43 2.89
C THR A 263 9.86 24.95 2.86
N LEU A 264 9.16 24.18 2.00
CA LEU A 264 9.45 22.76 1.79
C LEU A 264 10.92 22.52 1.38
N ASP A 265 11.47 23.36 0.49
CA ASP A 265 12.87 23.25 0.03
C ASP A 265 13.86 23.47 1.17
N GLU A 266 13.60 24.43 2.05
CA GLU A 266 14.44 24.67 3.25
C GLU A 266 14.36 23.48 4.21
N ILE A 267 13.19 22.87 4.38
CA ILE A 267 12.98 21.69 5.23
C ILE A 267 13.71 20.47 4.64
N LYS A 268 13.58 20.21 3.33
CA LYS A 268 14.32 19.15 2.65
C LYS A 268 15.84 19.35 2.75
N LYS A 269 16.31 20.59 2.57
CA LYS A 269 17.74 20.91 2.71
C LYS A 269 18.27 20.71 4.13
N ALA A 270 17.47 20.98 5.15
CA ALA A 270 17.82 20.71 6.54
C ALA A 270 17.86 19.22 6.86
N GLY A 271 16.97 18.43 6.23
CA GLY A 271 16.85 16.99 6.42
C GLY A 271 16.39 16.58 7.81
N LEU A 272 16.60 15.32 8.14
CA LEU A 272 16.30 14.75 9.46
C LEU A 272 17.59 14.35 10.18
N PRO A 273 17.59 14.31 11.53
CA PRO A 273 18.70 13.76 12.31
C PRO A 273 19.10 12.35 11.87
N GLU A 274 20.42 12.03 11.97
CA GLU A 274 21.01 10.76 11.50
C GLU A 274 20.30 9.52 12.06
N LYS A 275 19.74 9.59 13.28
CA LYS A 275 18.98 8.48 13.89
C LYS A 275 17.78 7.99 13.08
N TYR A 276 17.29 8.79 12.11
CA TYR A 276 16.17 8.41 11.22
C TYR A 276 16.61 7.93 9.84
N LYS A 277 17.92 7.83 9.59
CA LYS A 277 18.47 7.44 8.29
C LYS A 277 17.98 6.07 7.81
N GLU A 278 17.87 5.11 8.73
CA GLU A 278 17.37 3.77 8.42
C GLU A 278 15.93 3.85 7.88
N ALA A 279 15.06 4.65 8.51
CA ALA A 279 13.68 4.81 8.06
C ALA A 279 13.58 5.36 6.62
N GLY A 280 14.50 6.24 6.22
CA GLY A 280 14.59 6.79 4.85
C GLY A 280 15.31 5.89 3.84
N SER A 281 15.73 4.68 4.22
CA SER A 281 16.41 3.74 3.30
C SER A 281 15.43 2.98 2.40
N GLY A 282 14.13 2.95 2.73
CA GLY A 282 13.08 2.25 2.01
C GLY A 282 12.69 2.90 0.67
N PHE A 283 11.51 2.54 0.16
CA PHE A 283 10.91 3.15 -1.03
C PHE A 283 10.67 4.66 -0.80
N ILE A 284 10.08 5.01 0.34
CA ILE A 284 9.91 6.40 0.74
C ILE A 284 11.22 6.91 1.33
N LYS A 285 11.92 7.75 0.55
CA LYS A 285 13.15 8.41 0.97
C LYS A 285 12.85 9.58 1.90
N THR A 286 13.85 10.04 2.64
CA THR A 286 13.71 11.16 3.59
C THR A 286 13.04 12.37 2.95
N ASP A 287 13.49 12.81 1.78
CA ASP A 287 12.93 14.01 1.10
C ASP A 287 11.46 13.83 0.73
N MET A 288 11.07 12.62 0.29
CA MET A 288 9.69 12.29 -0.01
C MET A 288 8.83 12.26 1.26
N TRP A 289 9.35 11.70 2.36
CA TRP A 289 8.67 11.72 3.65
C TRP A 289 8.43 13.15 4.16
N LEU A 290 9.46 14.02 4.09
CA LEU A 290 9.34 15.44 4.47
C LEU A 290 8.26 16.15 3.65
N GLU A 291 8.17 15.87 2.34
CA GLU A 291 7.12 16.40 1.46
C GLU A 291 5.73 15.88 1.84
N ILE A 292 5.58 14.58 2.06
CA ILE A 292 4.32 13.98 2.48
C ILE A 292 3.82 14.65 3.77
N VAL A 293 4.68 14.78 4.77
CA VAL A 293 4.34 15.44 6.03
C VAL A 293 3.95 16.89 5.79
N TYR A 294 4.77 17.65 5.05
CA TYR A 294 4.51 19.05 4.73
C TYR A 294 3.15 19.22 4.04
N ARG A 295 2.85 18.44 3.00
CA ARG A 295 1.56 18.45 2.29
C ARG A 295 0.41 18.11 3.21
N SER A 296 0.54 17.07 4.01
CA SER A 296 -0.49 16.60 4.94
C SER A 296 -0.90 17.66 5.97
N TYR A 297 0.03 18.47 6.45
CA TYR A 297 -0.27 19.55 7.40
C TYR A 297 -0.52 20.92 6.74
N SER A 298 -0.29 21.08 5.44
CA SER A 298 -0.66 22.25 4.66
C SER A 298 -2.10 22.20 4.13
N ALA A 299 -2.65 21.01 3.94
CA ALA A 299 -4.03 20.83 3.54
C ALA A 299 -4.96 21.27 4.68
N LYS A 300 -5.76 22.32 4.44
CA LYS A 300 -6.77 22.85 5.37
C LYS A 300 -8.11 22.19 5.10
#